data_77c43287fc6c21de22d04de142a4fac9
#
_entry.id   77c43287fc6c21de22d04de142a4fac9
#
_cell.length_a   1.000
_cell.length_b   1.000
_cell.length_c   1.000
_cell.angle_alpha   90.00
_cell.angle_beta   90.00
_cell.angle_gamma   90.00
#
_symmetry.space_group_name_H-M   'P 1'
#
loop_
_entity.id
_entity.type
_entity.pdbx_description
1 polymer ?
#
loop_
_entity_poly.entity_id
_entity_poly.type
_entity_poly.pdbx_seq_one_letter_code
_entity_poly.pdbx_strand_id
1 'polypeptide(L)'
;MGKRLKDNISSAYIGAANQLKSLNAKRRIVAYVESYDDIYFWRTVLREFEDDKCYFQIMLPSRLQHLERGKKAVLMNLLTDKVGRDMIACVDADYDYLIQGATQTSKEILSNPYIFHTYAYAIENLQCYAPSLFDTCVMVTLNDHHIFDMQRYLEDYSRAIYPLFIWSIWFYRTPDYNKFTITDFLRIIMPGHFTCLLYTSDAADDCCRV
;
A
#
# COMPACT_ATOMS: atom_id res chain seq x y z
N MET A 1 -17.97 -13.91 -29.72
CA MET A 1 -17.97 -14.22 -28.28
C MET A 1 -18.27 -12.94 -27.51
N GLY A 2 -19.44 -12.82 -26.85
CA GLY A 2 -19.85 -11.56 -26.19
C GLY A 2 -18.95 -11.28 -24.98
N LYS A 3 -18.44 -10.05 -24.86
CA LYS A 3 -17.70 -9.61 -23.67
C LYS A 3 -18.64 -9.60 -22.47
N ARG A 4 -18.21 -10.14 -21.34
CA ARG A 4 -19.02 -10.11 -20.11
C ARG A 4 -19.14 -8.65 -19.60
N LEU A 5 -20.26 -8.30 -18.99
CA LEU A 5 -20.51 -6.94 -18.46
C LEU A 5 -19.37 -6.45 -17.56
N LYS A 6 -18.86 -7.32 -16.70
CA LYS A 6 -17.73 -7.02 -15.79
C LYS A 6 -16.43 -6.62 -16.52
N ASP A 7 -16.24 -7.07 -17.75
CA ASP A 7 -15.05 -6.74 -18.54
C ASP A 7 -15.15 -5.34 -19.20
N ASN A 8 -16.36 -4.75 -19.20
CA ASN A 8 -16.65 -3.46 -19.80
C ASN A 8 -16.86 -2.32 -18.78
N ILE A 9 -16.72 -2.60 -17.48
CA ILE A 9 -16.82 -1.56 -16.46
C ILE A 9 -15.63 -0.61 -16.62
N SER A 10 -15.94 0.68 -16.81
CA SER A 10 -14.98 1.77 -17.00
C SER A 10 -15.51 3.05 -16.36
N SER A 11 -14.68 4.08 -16.24
CA SER A 11 -15.09 5.40 -15.77
C SER A 11 -16.28 5.95 -16.57
N ALA A 12 -16.29 5.78 -17.88
CA ALA A 12 -17.41 6.20 -18.74
C ALA A 12 -18.72 5.46 -18.40
N TYR A 13 -18.64 4.15 -18.12
CA TYR A 13 -19.80 3.37 -17.69
C TYR A 13 -20.34 3.84 -16.34
N ILE A 14 -19.46 4.07 -15.37
CA ILE A 14 -19.87 4.60 -14.06
C ILE A 14 -20.43 6.02 -14.18
N GLY A 15 -19.83 6.86 -15.02
CA GLY A 15 -20.32 8.21 -15.33
C GLY A 15 -21.72 8.19 -15.92
N ALA A 16 -21.99 7.33 -16.91
CA ALA A 16 -23.32 7.15 -17.47
C ALA A 16 -24.34 6.69 -16.40
N ALA A 17 -23.97 5.74 -15.54
CA ALA A 17 -24.81 5.31 -14.43
C ALA A 17 -25.09 6.43 -13.42
N ASN A 18 -24.13 7.32 -13.17
CA ASN A 18 -24.33 8.49 -12.32
C ASN A 18 -25.32 9.50 -12.92
N GLN A 19 -25.31 9.67 -14.25
CA GLN A 19 -26.25 10.58 -14.94
C GLN A 19 -27.70 10.09 -14.88
N LEU A 20 -27.92 8.78 -14.73
CA LEU A 20 -29.27 8.19 -14.61
C LEU A 20 -29.84 8.29 -13.19
N LYS A 21 -29.07 8.77 -12.22
CA LYS A 21 -29.54 9.00 -10.85
C LYS A 21 -30.39 10.27 -10.76
N SER A 22 -31.16 10.37 -9.67
CA SER A 22 -31.91 11.61 -9.37
C SER A 22 -30.93 12.78 -9.15
N LEU A 23 -31.39 14.01 -9.39
CA LEU A 23 -30.59 15.24 -9.25
C LEU A 23 -29.97 15.42 -7.85
N ASN A 24 -30.61 14.85 -6.82
CA ASN A 24 -30.15 14.94 -5.43
C ASN A 24 -29.29 13.76 -5.02
N ALA A 25 -29.02 12.79 -5.90
CA ALA A 25 -28.19 11.65 -5.57
C ALA A 25 -26.71 11.98 -5.72
N LYS A 26 -25.92 11.68 -4.69
CA LYS A 26 -24.47 11.84 -4.73
C LYS A 26 -23.87 11.04 -5.89
N ARG A 27 -22.91 11.65 -6.57
CA ARG A 27 -22.09 11.00 -7.60
C ARG A 27 -21.24 9.92 -6.96
N ARG A 28 -21.26 8.72 -7.52
CA ARG A 28 -20.42 7.61 -7.09
C ARG A 28 -19.10 7.63 -7.86
N ILE A 29 -17.99 7.60 -7.14
CA ILE A 29 -16.65 7.35 -7.69
C ILE A 29 -16.22 5.97 -7.22
N VAL A 30 -15.89 5.08 -8.14
CA VAL A 30 -15.41 3.75 -7.82
C VAL A 30 -13.89 3.80 -7.65
N ALA A 31 -13.39 3.36 -6.50
CA ALA A 31 -11.97 3.26 -6.20
C ALA A 31 -11.57 1.78 -6.11
N TYR A 32 -10.75 1.31 -7.03
CA TYR A 32 -10.21 -0.04 -7.00
C TYR A 32 -8.93 -0.07 -6.20
N VAL A 33 -8.80 -1.08 -5.34
CA VAL A 33 -7.63 -1.36 -4.49
C VAL A 33 -7.06 -2.74 -4.78
N GLU A 34 -5.83 -3.02 -4.37
CA GLU A 34 -5.11 -4.26 -4.69
C GLU A 34 -5.58 -5.45 -3.84
N SER A 35 -5.84 -5.22 -2.56
CA SER A 35 -6.14 -6.26 -1.59
C SER A 35 -7.26 -5.89 -0.62
N TYR A 36 -7.70 -6.84 0.18
CA TYR A 36 -8.66 -6.60 1.26
C TYR A 36 -8.09 -5.69 2.35
N ASP A 37 -6.80 -5.79 2.62
CA ASP A 37 -6.12 -5.03 3.66
C ASP A 37 -6.07 -3.54 3.32
N ASP A 38 -6.03 -3.20 2.03
CA ASP A 38 -6.01 -1.84 1.51
C ASP A 38 -7.36 -1.13 1.68
N ILE A 39 -8.47 -1.87 1.79
CA ILE A 39 -9.82 -1.30 1.83
C ILE A 39 -9.98 -0.30 2.97
N TYR A 40 -9.55 -0.67 4.17
CA TYR A 40 -9.70 0.20 5.34
C TYR A 40 -8.84 1.45 5.24
N PHE A 41 -7.60 1.30 4.82
CA PHE A 41 -6.67 2.42 4.63
C PHE A 41 -7.22 3.43 3.62
N TRP A 42 -7.52 2.99 2.41
CA TRP A 42 -8.05 3.87 1.36
C TRP A 42 -9.43 4.41 1.65
N ARG A 43 -10.28 3.66 2.39
CA ARG A 43 -11.56 4.18 2.89
C ARG A 43 -11.34 5.37 3.81
N THR A 44 -10.38 5.28 4.72
CA THR A 44 -10.06 6.35 5.67
C THR A 44 -9.55 7.58 4.93
N VAL A 45 -8.60 7.41 4.01
CA VAL A 45 -8.05 8.51 3.22
C VAL A 45 -9.11 9.17 2.34
N LEU A 46 -9.85 8.39 1.56
CA LEU A 46 -10.80 8.93 0.58
C LEU A 46 -12.03 9.55 1.22
N ARG A 47 -12.40 9.14 2.43
CA ARG A 47 -13.53 9.73 3.16
C ARG A 47 -13.34 11.22 3.44
N GLU A 48 -12.11 11.67 3.63
CA GLU A 48 -11.81 13.09 3.84
C GLU A 48 -12.13 13.97 2.61
N PHE A 49 -12.30 13.35 1.45
CA PHE A 49 -12.64 14.02 0.18
C PHE A 49 -14.10 13.79 -0.25
N GLU A 50 -14.91 13.14 0.59
CA GLU A 50 -16.35 12.99 0.36
C GLU A 50 -17.09 14.27 0.78
N ASP A 51 -18.10 14.63 0.00
CA ASP A 51 -18.94 15.79 0.26
C ASP A 51 -20.44 15.50 -0.05
N ASP A 52 -21.25 16.54 -0.12
CA ASP A 52 -22.67 16.41 -0.49
C ASP A 52 -22.88 16.03 -1.95
N LYS A 53 -21.84 16.14 -2.79
CA LYS A 53 -21.90 15.90 -4.24
C LYS A 53 -21.34 14.55 -4.64
N CYS A 54 -20.35 14.02 -3.92
CA CYS A 54 -19.70 12.75 -4.27
C CYS A 54 -19.35 11.89 -3.06
N TYR A 55 -19.23 10.59 -3.31
CA TYR A 55 -18.72 9.59 -2.36
C TYR A 55 -17.88 8.54 -3.09
N PHE A 56 -16.99 7.88 -2.36
CA PHE A 56 -16.13 6.82 -2.90
C PHE A 56 -16.65 5.45 -2.51
N GLN A 57 -16.75 4.57 -3.50
CA GLN A 57 -17.02 3.15 -3.31
C GLN A 57 -15.76 2.35 -3.54
N ILE A 58 -15.19 1.81 -2.46
CA ILE A 58 -13.99 0.97 -2.55
C ILE A 58 -14.38 -0.40 -3.05
N MET A 59 -13.64 -0.93 -4.01
CA MET A 59 -13.90 -2.23 -4.62
C MET A 59 -12.60 -2.98 -4.92
N LEU A 60 -12.70 -4.31 -4.89
CA LEU A 60 -11.66 -5.20 -5.39
C LEU A 60 -12.01 -5.64 -6.82
N PRO A 61 -11.05 -5.69 -7.74
CA PRO A 61 -11.28 -6.27 -9.05
C PRO A 61 -11.62 -7.75 -8.93
N SER A 62 -12.73 -8.17 -9.49
CA SER A 62 -13.26 -9.53 -9.36
C SER A 62 -12.35 -10.65 -9.89
N ARG A 63 -11.30 -10.30 -10.65
CA ARG A 63 -10.29 -11.25 -11.15
C ARG A 63 -9.10 -11.45 -10.22
N LEU A 64 -8.93 -10.61 -9.20
CA LEU A 64 -7.78 -10.68 -8.28
C LEU A 64 -7.98 -11.67 -7.12
N GLN A 65 -9.20 -12.17 -6.92
CA GLN A 65 -9.53 -13.02 -5.77
C GLN A 65 -8.74 -14.34 -5.69
N HIS A 66 -8.07 -14.77 -6.78
CA HIS A 66 -7.31 -16.02 -6.84
C HIS A 66 -5.81 -15.83 -7.13
N LEU A 67 -5.30 -14.58 -7.12
CA LEU A 67 -3.91 -14.30 -7.42
C LEU A 67 -3.17 -13.89 -6.15
N GLU A 68 -2.24 -14.72 -5.70
CA GLU A 68 -1.40 -14.44 -4.54
C GLU A 68 -0.21 -13.50 -4.88
N ARG A 69 0.21 -13.47 -6.15
CA ARG A 69 1.34 -12.63 -6.61
C ARG A 69 0.96 -11.84 -7.87
N GLY A 70 1.51 -10.65 -8.01
CA GLY A 70 1.32 -9.82 -9.20
C GLY A 70 -0.04 -9.11 -9.27
N LYS A 71 -0.74 -8.93 -8.16
CA LYS A 71 -2.05 -8.25 -8.09
C LYS A 71 -1.99 -6.86 -8.72
N LYS A 72 -0.97 -6.07 -8.40
CA LYS A 72 -0.75 -4.73 -8.95
C LYS A 72 -0.64 -4.74 -10.48
N ALA A 73 0.20 -5.61 -11.05
CA ALA A 73 0.35 -5.71 -12.51
C ALA A 73 -0.96 -6.09 -13.21
N VAL A 74 -1.73 -7.00 -12.61
CA VAL A 74 -3.05 -7.38 -13.13
C VAL A 74 -4.05 -6.22 -12.99
N LEU A 75 -4.03 -5.51 -11.87
CA LEU A 75 -4.85 -4.33 -11.63
C LEU A 75 -4.52 -3.24 -12.68
N MET A 76 -3.25 -2.93 -12.87
CA MET A 76 -2.78 -1.95 -13.84
C MET A 76 -3.20 -2.33 -15.27
N ASN A 77 -2.95 -3.56 -15.70
CA ASN A 77 -3.36 -4.05 -17.02
C ASN A 77 -4.88 -4.02 -17.24
N LEU A 78 -5.67 -4.18 -16.17
CA LEU A 78 -7.13 -4.15 -16.26
C LEU A 78 -7.70 -2.74 -16.26
N LEU A 79 -7.04 -1.79 -15.62
CA LEU A 79 -7.61 -0.50 -15.28
C LEU A 79 -6.97 0.70 -15.98
N THR A 80 -5.74 0.62 -16.49
CA THR A 80 -5.01 1.76 -17.07
C THR A 80 -5.85 2.54 -18.10
N ASP A 81 -6.54 1.82 -18.99
CA ASP A 81 -7.41 2.42 -20.01
C ASP A 81 -8.85 2.70 -19.53
N LYS A 82 -9.19 2.31 -18.29
CA LYS A 82 -10.56 2.36 -17.78
C LYS A 82 -10.75 3.38 -16.68
N VAL A 83 -9.68 3.79 -16.01
CA VAL A 83 -9.74 4.82 -14.97
C VAL A 83 -10.04 6.19 -15.57
N GLY A 84 -10.60 7.04 -14.76
CA GLY A 84 -11.02 8.37 -15.14
C GLY A 84 -11.80 9.02 -14.00
N ARG A 85 -12.51 10.09 -14.34
CA ARG A 85 -13.21 10.93 -13.36
C ARG A 85 -14.16 10.18 -12.42
N ASP A 86 -14.79 9.08 -12.85
CA ASP A 86 -15.75 8.30 -12.07
C ASP A 86 -15.21 6.95 -11.60
N MET A 87 -13.96 6.65 -11.93
CA MET A 87 -13.30 5.41 -11.54
C MET A 87 -11.80 5.64 -11.38
N ILE A 88 -11.28 5.42 -10.20
CA ILE A 88 -9.86 5.59 -9.85
C ILE A 88 -9.24 4.25 -9.43
N ALA A 89 -7.92 4.15 -9.51
CA ALA A 89 -7.14 3.07 -8.93
C ALA A 89 -6.30 3.59 -7.76
N CYS A 90 -6.23 2.80 -6.69
CA CYS A 90 -5.45 3.10 -5.51
C CYS A 90 -4.48 1.93 -5.30
N VAL A 91 -3.19 2.20 -5.36
CA VAL A 91 -2.14 1.18 -5.41
C VAL A 91 -1.01 1.50 -4.44
N ASP A 92 -0.25 0.47 -4.07
CA ASP A 92 1.01 0.68 -3.40
C ASP A 92 2.05 1.21 -4.38
N ALA A 93 2.89 2.13 -3.93
CA ALA A 93 3.94 2.67 -4.79
C ALA A 93 5.00 1.63 -5.11
N ASP A 94 5.27 0.69 -4.20
CA ASP A 94 6.46 -0.14 -4.25
C ASP A 94 7.71 0.74 -4.51
N TYR A 95 8.49 0.40 -5.53
CA TYR A 95 9.59 1.25 -6.00
C TYR A 95 9.21 2.16 -7.19
N ASP A 96 7.98 2.06 -7.70
CA ASP A 96 7.58 2.77 -8.92
C ASP A 96 7.73 4.29 -8.79
N TYR A 97 7.40 4.85 -7.62
CA TYR A 97 7.64 6.26 -7.35
C TYR A 97 9.14 6.62 -7.33
N LEU A 98 9.97 5.79 -6.70
CA LEU A 98 11.41 6.05 -6.54
C LEU A 98 12.19 5.90 -7.85
N ILE A 99 11.78 4.97 -8.72
CA ILE A 99 12.45 4.73 -10.00
C ILE A 99 12.05 5.72 -11.11
N GLN A 100 11.07 6.60 -10.84
CA GLN A 100 10.71 7.75 -11.68
C GLN A 100 10.55 7.40 -13.17
N GLY A 101 9.71 6.41 -13.47
CA GLY A 101 9.38 6.03 -14.84
C GLY A 101 10.42 5.13 -15.52
N ALA A 102 11.34 4.49 -14.79
CA ALA A 102 12.30 3.55 -15.38
C ALA A 102 11.64 2.26 -15.89
N THR A 103 10.47 1.90 -15.36
CA THR A 103 9.63 0.79 -15.85
C THR A 103 8.34 1.30 -16.49
N GLN A 104 7.69 0.46 -17.30
CA GLN A 104 6.40 0.80 -17.89
C GLN A 104 5.33 1.04 -16.81
N THR A 105 5.27 0.18 -15.79
CA THR A 105 4.34 0.34 -14.64
C THR A 105 4.56 1.66 -13.92
N SER A 106 5.82 2.00 -13.64
CA SER A 106 6.17 3.28 -13.02
C SER A 106 5.71 4.48 -13.86
N LYS A 107 5.90 4.43 -15.18
CA LYS A 107 5.40 5.49 -16.08
C LYS A 107 3.90 5.64 -16.00
N GLU A 108 3.15 4.54 -16.04
CA GLU A 108 1.69 4.54 -16.00
C GLU A 108 1.17 5.10 -14.68
N ILE A 109 1.73 4.66 -13.55
CA ILE A 109 1.35 5.13 -12.22
C ILE A 109 1.60 6.64 -12.08
N LEU A 110 2.76 7.13 -12.52
CA LEU A 110 3.14 8.52 -12.33
C LEU A 110 2.49 9.47 -13.34
N SER A 111 2.11 9.01 -14.52
CA SER A 111 1.54 9.86 -15.56
C SER A 111 0.02 9.93 -15.56
N ASN A 112 -0.67 8.94 -14.98
CA ASN A 112 -2.12 8.89 -15.00
C ASN A 112 -2.71 9.57 -13.75
N PRO A 113 -3.44 10.71 -13.89
CA PRO A 113 -3.96 11.47 -12.74
C PRO A 113 -5.10 10.77 -12.00
N TYR A 114 -5.54 9.62 -12.47
CA TYR A 114 -6.60 8.81 -11.85
C TYR A 114 -6.04 7.55 -11.16
N ILE A 115 -4.71 7.44 -11.07
CA ILE A 115 -4.04 6.41 -10.32
C ILE A 115 -3.37 7.07 -9.12
N PHE A 116 -3.84 6.71 -7.93
CA PHE A 116 -3.32 7.20 -6.66
C PHE A 116 -2.40 6.15 -6.05
N HIS A 117 -1.28 6.58 -5.53
CA HIS A 117 -0.31 5.68 -4.91
C HIS A 117 0.14 6.19 -3.53
N THR A 118 0.73 5.31 -2.73
CA THR A 118 1.05 5.57 -1.33
C THR A 118 2.21 6.54 -1.10
N TYR A 119 3.02 6.88 -2.10
CA TYR A 119 4.32 7.57 -1.98
C TYR A 119 5.36 6.83 -1.10
N ALA A 120 4.94 6.09 -0.11
CA ALA A 120 5.73 5.10 0.60
C ALA A 120 5.72 3.77 -0.18
N TYR A 121 6.55 2.80 0.23
CA TYR A 121 6.59 1.50 -0.45
C TYR A 121 5.21 0.83 -0.49
N ALA A 122 4.55 0.75 0.68
CA ALA A 122 3.22 0.17 0.82
C ALA A 122 2.44 0.86 1.94
N ILE A 123 1.16 0.54 2.08
CA ILE A 123 0.29 1.11 3.13
C ILE A 123 0.83 0.86 4.53
N GLU A 124 1.51 -0.27 4.78
CA GLU A 124 2.09 -0.61 6.08
C GLU A 124 3.13 0.41 6.53
N ASN A 125 3.88 1.02 5.62
CA ASN A 125 4.82 2.08 5.96
C ASN A 125 4.12 3.32 6.54
N LEU A 126 2.89 3.57 6.12
CA LEU A 126 2.07 4.68 6.61
C LEU A 126 1.30 4.29 7.88
N GLN A 127 0.86 3.04 7.98
CA GLN A 127 0.21 2.49 9.17
C GLN A 127 1.19 2.36 10.35
N CYS A 128 2.45 1.97 10.07
CA CYS A 128 3.54 1.88 11.04
C CYS A 128 4.23 3.22 11.29
N TYR A 129 3.47 4.32 11.34
CA TYR A 129 4.00 5.64 11.63
C TYR A 129 4.55 5.71 13.06
N ALA A 130 5.87 5.87 13.18
CA ALA A 130 6.61 5.73 14.43
C ALA A 130 6.01 6.49 15.63
N PRO A 131 5.55 7.77 15.50
CA PRO A 131 4.96 8.49 16.63
C PRO A 131 3.67 7.88 17.18
N SER A 132 2.90 7.13 16.38
CA SER A 132 1.64 6.50 16.81
C SER A 132 1.80 5.06 17.29
N LEU A 133 2.98 4.46 17.10
CA LEU A 133 3.22 3.06 17.48
C LEU A 133 3.22 2.86 19.00
N PHE A 134 3.67 3.84 19.77
CA PHE A 134 3.64 3.77 21.22
C PHE A 134 2.21 3.57 21.73
N ASP A 135 1.27 4.42 21.29
CA ASP A 135 -0.13 4.33 21.69
C ASP A 135 -0.73 2.96 21.31
N THR A 136 -0.37 2.45 20.14
CA THR A 136 -0.78 1.11 19.69
C THR A 136 -0.22 0.02 20.61
N CYS A 137 1.06 0.12 21.00
CA CYS A 137 1.68 -0.81 21.94
C CYS A 137 0.98 -0.77 23.32
N VAL A 138 0.69 0.43 23.84
CA VAL A 138 -0.06 0.60 25.09
C VAL A 138 -1.43 -0.06 25.00
N MET A 139 -2.16 0.15 23.91
CA MET A 139 -3.48 -0.45 23.69
C MET A 139 -3.44 -1.98 23.68
N VAL A 140 -2.41 -2.56 23.08
CA VAL A 140 -2.30 -4.04 22.93
C VAL A 140 -1.77 -4.68 24.22
N THR A 141 -0.76 -4.07 24.86
CA THR A 141 -0.09 -4.66 26.03
C THR A 141 -0.69 -4.23 27.37
N LEU A 142 -1.54 -3.20 27.37
CA LEU A 142 -2.08 -2.53 28.57
C LEU A 142 -0.96 -2.02 29.51
N ASN A 143 0.20 -1.73 28.95
CA ASN A 143 1.36 -1.24 29.69
C ASN A 143 1.77 0.14 29.12
N ASP A 144 1.69 1.17 29.97
CA ASP A 144 2.00 2.57 29.63
C ASP A 144 3.45 2.97 29.94
N HIS A 145 4.26 2.02 30.42
CA HIS A 145 5.67 2.31 30.69
C HIS A 145 6.50 2.37 29.41
N HIS A 146 7.29 3.44 29.28
CA HIS A 146 8.28 3.58 28.23
C HIS A 146 9.45 2.61 28.45
N ILE A 147 9.27 1.36 28.00
CA ILE A 147 10.32 0.34 28.06
C ILE A 147 11.32 0.53 26.91
N PHE A 148 10.81 1.09 25.78
CA PHE A 148 11.57 1.16 24.55
C PHE A 148 11.15 2.37 23.71
N ASP A 149 12.11 3.15 23.23
CA ASP A 149 11.87 4.26 22.33
C ASP A 149 11.79 3.74 20.87
N MET A 150 10.59 3.37 20.46
CA MET A 150 10.29 2.84 19.15
C MET A 150 10.64 3.85 18.03
N GLN A 151 10.35 5.13 18.25
CA GLN A 151 10.64 6.16 17.25
C GLN A 151 12.14 6.25 17.00
N ARG A 152 12.92 6.41 18.06
CA ARG A 152 14.38 6.48 17.96
C ARG A 152 14.97 5.23 17.33
N TYR A 153 14.49 4.06 17.73
CA TYR A 153 14.94 2.80 17.13
C TYR A 153 14.70 2.76 15.61
N LEU A 154 13.49 3.11 15.15
CA LEU A 154 13.17 3.10 13.74
C LEU A 154 13.96 4.15 12.96
N GLU A 155 14.23 5.31 13.55
CA GLU A 155 15.10 6.33 12.95
C GLU A 155 16.54 5.83 12.80
N ASP A 156 17.13 5.28 13.85
CA ASP A 156 18.50 4.76 13.84
C ASP A 156 18.63 3.56 12.91
N TYR A 157 17.64 2.66 12.92
CA TYR A 157 17.57 1.55 11.97
C TYR A 157 17.49 2.04 10.53
N SER A 158 16.60 3.00 10.23
CA SER A 158 16.46 3.57 8.89
C SER A 158 17.75 4.23 8.41
N ARG A 159 18.45 4.95 9.28
CA ARG A 159 19.77 5.54 8.96
C ARG A 159 20.81 4.47 8.65
N ALA A 160 20.83 3.39 9.43
CA ALA A 160 21.78 2.30 9.24
C ALA A 160 21.59 1.56 7.91
N ILE A 161 20.35 1.30 7.51
CA ILE A 161 20.03 0.59 6.26
C ILE A 161 20.04 1.49 5.02
N TYR A 162 19.96 2.81 5.19
CA TYR A 162 19.81 3.77 4.09
C TYR A 162 20.84 3.61 2.97
N PRO A 163 22.16 3.47 3.23
CA PRO A 163 23.14 3.26 2.16
C PRO A 163 22.85 1.99 1.34
N LEU A 164 22.48 0.89 1.99
CA LEU A 164 22.13 -0.37 1.32
C LEU A 164 20.85 -0.21 0.50
N PHE A 165 19.88 0.55 1.02
CA PHE A 165 18.66 0.87 0.30
C PHE A 165 18.94 1.64 -1.00
N ILE A 166 19.78 2.67 -0.96
CA ILE A 166 20.18 3.43 -2.16
C ILE A 166 20.86 2.50 -3.17
N TRP A 167 21.71 1.57 -2.72
CA TRP A 167 22.31 0.58 -3.59
C TRP A 167 21.28 -0.32 -4.23
N SER A 168 20.29 -0.81 -3.48
CA SER A 168 19.22 -1.65 -4.04
C SER A 168 18.43 -0.94 -5.13
N ILE A 169 18.09 0.34 -4.94
CA ILE A 169 17.41 1.16 -5.94
C ILE A 169 18.29 1.39 -7.17
N TRP A 170 19.59 1.64 -6.97
CA TRP A 170 20.53 1.82 -8.08
C TRP A 170 20.63 0.56 -8.95
N PHE A 171 20.84 -0.61 -8.33
CA PHE A 171 20.88 -1.88 -9.04
C PHE A 171 19.55 -2.18 -9.74
N TYR A 172 18.42 -1.91 -9.10
CA TYR A 172 17.10 -2.11 -9.69
C TYR A 172 16.89 -1.32 -10.99
N ARG A 173 17.56 -0.17 -11.14
CA ARG A 173 17.50 0.69 -12.33
C ARG A 173 18.52 0.33 -13.42
N THR A 174 19.41 -0.59 -13.17
CA THR A 174 20.51 -0.94 -14.09
C THR A 174 20.31 -2.34 -14.67
N PRO A 175 20.98 -2.68 -15.81
CA PRO A 175 21.00 -4.04 -16.32
C PRO A 175 21.59 -5.08 -15.36
N ASP A 176 22.32 -4.62 -14.37
CA ASP A 176 22.99 -5.45 -13.35
C ASP A 176 22.12 -5.73 -12.12
N TYR A 177 20.79 -5.57 -12.21
CA TYR A 177 19.86 -5.72 -11.08
C TYR A 177 19.98 -7.08 -10.37
N ASN A 178 20.40 -8.13 -11.07
CA ASN A 178 20.62 -9.46 -10.52
C ASN A 178 21.88 -9.59 -9.64
N LYS A 179 22.75 -8.60 -9.62
CA LYS A 179 23.94 -8.60 -8.75
C LYS A 179 23.62 -8.20 -7.30
N PHE A 180 22.56 -7.45 -7.10
CA PHE A 180 22.04 -7.08 -5.79
C PHE A 180 20.53 -6.90 -5.87
N THR A 181 19.81 -7.96 -5.56
CA THR A 181 18.35 -8.01 -5.65
C THR A 181 17.69 -7.46 -4.39
N ILE A 182 16.38 -7.19 -4.49
CA ILE A 182 15.58 -6.85 -3.31
C ILE A 182 15.62 -7.97 -2.25
N THR A 183 15.73 -9.23 -2.68
CA THR A 183 15.85 -10.36 -1.77
C THR A 183 17.18 -10.34 -1.00
N ASP A 184 18.27 -9.94 -1.67
CA ASP A 184 19.58 -9.80 -1.02
C ASP A 184 19.56 -8.64 -0.03
N PHE A 185 18.97 -7.50 -0.42
CA PHE A 185 18.75 -6.37 0.48
C PHE A 185 17.96 -6.80 1.73
N LEU A 186 16.81 -7.44 1.54
CA LEU A 186 15.97 -7.90 2.65
C LEU A 186 16.69 -8.87 3.58
N ARG A 187 17.52 -9.78 3.06
CA ARG A 187 18.33 -10.68 3.89
C ARG A 187 19.35 -9.97 4.77
N ILE A 188 19.95 -8.90 4.25
CA ILE A 188 20.96 -8.12 4.98
C ILE A 188 20.30 -7.29 6.08
N ILE A 189 19.18 -6.65 5.77
CA ILE A 189 18.49 -5.76 6.72
C ILE A 189 17.57 -6.52 7.67
N MET A 190 17.25 -7.79 7.38
CA MET A 190 16.44 -8.58 8.30
C MET A 190 17.15 -8.60 9.65
N PRO A 191 16.55 -8.02 10.70
CA PRO A 191 17.09 -8.17 12.03
C PRO A 191 17.14 -9.67 12.23
N GLY A 192 18.36 -10.22 12.39
CA GLY A 192 18.53 -11.65 12.66
C GLY A 192 17.61 -12.08 13.79
N HIS A 193 17.49 -13.37 14.04
CA HIS A 193 16.80 -13.80 15.24
C HIS A 193 17.39 -13.00 16.39
N PHE A 194 16.69 -11.92 16.74
CA PHE A 194 16.95 -11.28 18.00
C PHE A 194 16.63 -12.33 19.04
N THR A 195 17.62 -13.07 19.45
CA THR A 195 17.73 -13.55 20.83
C THR A 195 17.83 -12.30 21.71
N CYS A 196 17.11 -11.29 21.30
CA CYS A 196 17.04 -10.05 22.00
C CYS A 196 16.09 -10.30 23.15
N LEU A 197 16.53 -9.95 24.29
CA LEU A 197 15.94 -9.77 25.59
C LEU A 197 14.42 -9.50 25.66
N LEU A 198 13.74 -9.33 24.56
CA LEU A 198 12.29 -9.11 24.45
C LEU A 198 11.53 -10.30 23.84
N TYR A 199 12.22 -11.31 23.29
CA TYR A 199 11.56 -12.41 22.55
C TYR A 199 12.26 -13.76 22.70
N THR A 200 12.90 -14.01 23.82
CA THR A 200 13.15 -15.39 24.20
C THR A 200 11.91 -15.90 24.91
N SER A 201 11.53 -17.13 24.63
CA SER A 201 10.53 -17.86 25.42
C SER A 201 10.79 -17.73 26.94
N ASP A 202 12.03 -17.57 27.33
CA ASP A 202 12.47 -17.37 28.70
C ASP A 202 12.07 -16.02 29.30
N ALA A 203 12.06 -14.94 28.49
CA ALA A 203 11.58 -13.63 28.98
C ALA A 203 10.05 -13.59 29.15
N ALA A 204 9.32 -14.32 28.32
CA ALA A 204 7.88 -14.48 28.47
C ALA A 204 7.53 -15.37 29.69
N ASP A 205 8.33 -16.43 29.93
CA ASP A 205 8.18 -17.30 31.08
C ASP A 205 8.55 -16.62 32.40
N ASP A 206 9.55 -15.73 32.42
CA ASP A 206 9.90 -14.94 33.60
C ASP A 206 8.88 -13.84 33.92
N CYS A 207 8.21 -13.26 32.93
CA CYS A 207 7.09 -12.32 33.17
C CYS A 207 5.85 -13.01 33.75
N CYS A 208 5.68 -14.33 33.56
CA CYS A 208 4.57 -15.09 34.10
C CYS A 208 4.84 -15.71 35.47
N ARG A 209 6.02 -15.49 36.07
CA ARG A 209 6.41 -16.03 37.40
C ARG A 209 6.40 -15.00 38.52
N VAL A 210 5.76 -13.84 38.32
CA VAL A 210 5.56 -12.84 39.39
C VAL A 210 4.13 -12.87 39.89
#